data_9600ff42be570757e4661bf401a33c06
#
_entry.id   9600ff42be570757e4661bf401a33c06
#
_cell.length_a   1.000
_cell.length_b   1.000
_cell.length_c   1.000
_cell.angle_alpha   90.00
_cell.angle_beta   90.00
_cell.angle_gamma   90.00
#
_symmetry.space_group_name_H-M   'P 1'
#
loop_
_entity.id
_entity.type
_entity.pdbx_description
1 polymer ?
#
loop_
_entity_poly.entity_id
_entity_poly.type
_entity_poly.pdbx_seq_one_letter_code
_entity_poly.pdbx_strand_id
1 'polypeptide(L)'
;FSLPTYAAGVDAFRALAQAGEAADVMRLSDPQETRVSLALAGGGLSTRALGAYLRARGHGDGCLAILGWAGTSEAGLRRRRAAAARALRAHGAVGLGTPVGHAWEHGRFHAPYLRDELLAHGVLVETLETATTWSRLLELHDAVAAALDASLRARGTAPIVWCHVSHVYRAGASLYFTFVARQQAGAELEQWHAAKAAACEAILAHGGTLTHHHAVGRDHAPWLAGEVGELGVELLRGAKATLDPAGIMNPGKLIDPAPLPGAPS
;
A
#
# COMPACT_ATOMS: atom_id res chain seq x y z
N PHE A 1 -10.40 9.49 12.07
CA PHE A 1 -11.78 9.18 11.71
C PHE A 1 -11.95 7.68 11.50
N SER A 2 -13.20 7.20 11.68
CA SER A 2 -13.62 5.89 11.19
C SER A 2 -14.63 6.08 10.08
N LEU A 3 -14.52 5.31 8.98
CA LEU A 3 -15.48 5.25 7.88
C LEU A 3 -16.27 3.94 8.00
N PRO A 4 -17.56 3.90 7.56
CA PRO A 4 -18.39 2.68 7.71
C PRO A 4 -17.89 1.52 6.82
N THR A 5 -17.35 1.85 5.63
CA THR A 5 -16.79 0.87 4.67
C THR A 5 -15.54 1.42 4.00
N TYR A 6 -14.73 0.53 3.41
CA TYR A 6 -13.55 0.94 2.65
C TYR A 6 -13.94 1.77 1.41
N ALA A 7 -15.01 1.38 0.70
CA ALA A 7 -15.52 2.14 -0.44
C ALA A 7 -15.94 3.57 -0.07
N ALA A 8 -16.65 3.76 1.04
CA ALA A 8 -17.02 5.08 1.53
C ALA A 8 -15.78 5.93 1.88
N GLY A 9 -14.72 5.29 2.41
CA GLY A 9 -13.44 5.95 2.66
C GLY A 9 -12.72 6.37 1.39
N VAL A 10 -12.67 5.50 0.39
CA VAL A 10 -12.09 5.79 -0.94
C VAL A 10 -12.83 6.94 -1.61
N ASP A 11 -14.17 6.95 -1.59
CA ASP A 11 -14.97 8.04 -2.15
C ASP A 11 -14.74 9.38 -1.42
N ALA A 12 -14.62 9.35 -0.10
CA ALA A 12 -14.30 10.55 0.68
C ALA A 12 -12.91 11.09 0.35
N PHE A 13 -11.91 10.22 0.20
CA PHE A 13 -10.54 10.60 -0.15
C PHE A 13 -10.47 11.14 -1.58
N ARG A 14 -11.18 10.51 -2.52
CA ARG A 14 -11.33 11.03 -3.88
C ARG A 14 -11.94 12.42 -3.89
N ALA A 15 -13.03 12.62 -3.15
CA ALA A 15 -13.69 13.93 -3.07
C ALA A 15 -12.75 15.02 -2.56
N LEU A 16 -11.99 14.75 -1.51
CA LEU A 16 -10.99 15.69 -0.98
C LEU A 16 -9.88 16.00 -1.98
N ALA A 17 -9.34 14.97 -2.66
CA ALA A 17 -8.28 15.14 -3.65
C ALA A 17 -8.75 15.98 -4.86
N GLN A 18 -9.95 15.69 -5.37
CA GLN A 18 -10.51 16.39 -6.53
C GLN A 18 -10.93 17.82 -6.22
N ALA A 19 -11.35 18.10 -4.99
CA ALA A 19 -11.67 19.45 -4.52
C ALA A 19 -10.40 20.29 -4.20
N GLY A 20 -9.20 19.70 -4.19
CA GLY A 20 -7.97 20.39 -3.77
C GLY A 20 -7.89 20.61 -2.24
N GLU A 21 -8.66 19.86 -1.46
CA GLU A 21 -8.75 19.93 0.00
C GLU A 21 -8.00 18.76 0.70
N ALA A 22 -7.15 18.05 -0.03
CA ALA A 22 -6.35 16.97 0.54
C ALA A 22 -5.52 17.45 1.74
N ALA A 23 -5.40 16.58 2.74
CA ALA A 23 -4.47 16.78 3.85
C ALA A 23 -3.03 16.51 3.40
N ASP A 24 -2.04 16.98 4.17
CA ASP A 24 -0.62 16.75 3.86
C ASP A 24 -0.23 15.28 4.15
N VAL A 25 -0.93 14.66 5.08
CA VAL A 25 -0.90 13.22 5.34
C VAL A 25 -2.32 12.69 5.19
N MET A 26 -2.50 11.68 4.34
CA MET A 26 -3.76 10.97 4.18
C MET A 26 -3.49 9.46 4.15
N ARG A 27 -4.07 8.74 5.09
CA ARG A 27 -3.98 7.28 5.18
C ARG A 27 -5.37 6.71 5.44
N LEU A 28 -5.80 5.79 4.61
CA LEU A 28 -7.04 5.04 4.80
C LEU A 28 -6.68 3.55 4.89
N SER A 29 -6.80 2.99 6.07
CA SER A 29 -6.63 1.55 6.28
C SER A 29 -7.87 0.80 5.83
N ASP A 30 -7.69 -0.35 5.19
CA ASP A 30 -8.79 -1.27 4.92
C ASP A 30 -9.33 -1.91 6.22
N PRO A 31 -10.42 -2.70 6.18
CA PRO A 31 -10.96 -3.35 7.39
C PRO A 31 -9.95 -4.28 8.06
N GLN A 32 -9.11 -4.98 7.28
CA GLN A 32 -8.13 -5.90 7.84
C GLN A 32 -6.98 -5.15 8.53
N GLU A 33 -6.43 -4.11 7.92
CA GLU A 33 -5.41 -3.28 8.57
C GLU A 33 -5.96 -2.60 9.82
N THR A 34 -7.20 -2.13 9.78
CA THR A 34 -7.86 -1.53 10.94
C THR A 34 -7.94 -2.53 12.10
N ARG A 35 -8.31 -3.79 11.83
CA ARG A 35 -8.32 -4.87 12.85
C ARG A 35 -6.93 -5.16 13.41
N VAL A 36 -5.92 -5.28 12.54
CA VAL A 36 -4.52 -5.51 12.94
C VAL A 36 -4.00 -4.35 13.79
N SER A 37 -4.25 -3.11 13.38
CA SER A 37 -3.83 -1.92 14.11
C SER A 37 -4.46 -1.85 15.51
N LEU A 38 -5.75 -2.17 15.63
CA LEU A 38 -6.44 -2.20 16.91
C LEU A 38 -5.94 -3.34 17.83
N ALA A 39 -5.59 -4.49 17.26
CA ALA A 39 -5.02 -5.61 18.00
C ALA A 39 -3.62 -5.26 18.53
N LEU A 40 -2.77 -4.63 17.73
CA LEU A 40 -1.43 -4.19 18.12
C LEU A 40 -1.45 -3.05 19.15
N ALA A 41 -2.48 -2.21 19.15
CA ALA A 41 -2.67 -1.14 20.14
C ALA A 41 -2.98 -1.65 21.56
N GLY A 42 -3.15 -2.95 21.72
CA GLY A 42 -3.43 -3.61 22.99
C GLY A 42 -4.93 -3.62 23.34
N GLY A 43 -5.36 -4.67 24.05
CA GLY A 43 -6.77 -4.93 24.40
C GLY A 43 -7.28 -4.15 25.61
N GLY A 44 -6.78 -2.94 25.90
CA GLY A 44 -7.19 -2.14 27.06
C GLY A 44 -8.68 -1.75 27.04
N LEU A 45 -9.20 -1.31 28.19
CA LEU A 45 -10.61 -0.90 28.33
C LEU A 45 -11.01 0.20 27.34
N SER A 46 -10.11 1.15 27.07
CA SER A 46 -10.34 2.23 26.09
C SER A 46 -10.53 1.72 24.66
N THR A 47 -9.70 0.75 24.23
CA THR A 47 -9.80 0.13 22.89
C THR A 47 -11.09 -0.67 22.76
N ARG A 48 -11.48 -1.41 23.82
CA ARG A 48 -12.75 -2.17 23.85
C ARG A 48 -13.97 -1.24 23.79
N ALA A 49 -13.95 -0.14 24.56
CA ALA A 49 -15.01 0.86 24.57
C ALA A 49 -15.14 1.55 23.20
N LEU A 50 -14.01 1.92 22.58
CA LEU A 50 -14.00 2.47 21.22
C LEU A 50 -14.59 1.47 20.22
N GLY A 51 -14.18 0.21 20.25
CA GLY A 51 -14.74 -0.83 19.38
C GLY A 51 -16.24 -1.04 19.56
N ALA A 52 -16.72 -1.03 20.80
CA ALA A 52 -18.17 -1.11 21.09
C ALA A 52 -18.93 0.10 20.55
N TYR A 53 -18.39 1.31 20.75
CA TYR A 53 -18.96 2.54 20.22
C TYR A 53 -19.04 2.51 18.70
N LEU A 54 -17.97 2.12 18.01
CA LEU A 54 -17.93 2.04 16.55
C LEU A 54 -18.93 1.00 16.02
N ARG A 55 -19.04 -0.17 16.64
CA ARG A 55 -20.08 -1.17 16.27
C ARG A 55 -21.49 -0.62 16.43
N ALA A 56 -21.76 0.08 17.52
CA ALA A 56 -23.07 0.71 17.75
C ALA A 56 -23.41 1.80 16.72
N ARG A 57 -22.38 2.38 16.07
CA ARG A 57 -22.52 3.37 14.99
C ARG A 57 -22.53 2.74 13.57
N GLY A 58 -22.56 1.42 13.46
CA GLY A 58 -22.51 0.73 12.16
C GLY A 58 -21.11 0.61 11.55
N HIS A 59 -20.05 0.83 12.32
CA HIS A 59 -18.66 0.77 11.90
C HIS A 59 -17.95 -0.49 12.38
N GLY A 60 -18.67 -1.62 12.52
CA GLY A 60 -18.10 -2.88 13.00
C GLY A 60 -16.93 -3.39 12.15
N ASP A 61 -17.06 -3.30 10.84
CA ASP A 61 -16.03 -3.57 9.84
C ASP A 61 -15.51 -2.27 9.20
N GLY A 62 -15.50 -1.20 9.97
CA GLY A 62 -15.11 0.13 9.51
C GLY A 62 -13.61 0.26 9.27
N CYS A 63 -13.29 1.32 8.54
CA CYS A 63 -11.94 1.65 8.12
C CYS A 63 -11.40 2.84 8.91
N LEU A 64 -10.16 2.75 9.36
CA LEU A 64 -9.48 3.85 10.02
C LEU A 64 -8.90 4.82 8.99
N ALA A 65 -9.24 6.10 9.13
CA ALA A 65 -8.64 7.18 8.36
C ALA A 65 -7.82 8.11 9.27
N ILE A 66 -6.57 8.35 8.88
CA ILE A 66 -5.67 9.30 9.54
C ILE A 66 -5.38 10.43 8.57
N LEU A 67 -5.61 11.66 9.02
CA LEU A 67 -5.32 12.86 8.27
C LEU A 67 -4.48 13.79 9.14
N GLY A 68 -3.43 14.34 8.53
CA GLY A 68 -2.52 15.29 9.18
C GLY A 68 -2.31 16.53 8.33
N TRP A 69 -2.12 17.67 9.00
CA TRP A 69 -1.87 18.95 8.34
C TRP A 69 -0.66 19.63 9.00
N ALA A 70 0.22 20.15 8.17
CA ALA A 70 1.32 21.00 8.56
C ALA A 70 1.11 22.43 8.05
N GLY A 71 1.61 23.42 8.76
CA GLY A 71 1.54 24.81 8.34
C GLY A 71 1.84 25.80 9.47
N THR A 72 2.08 27.04 9.12
CA THR A 72 2.45 28.11 10.04
C THR A 72 1.27 28.90 10.61
N SER A 73 0.08 28.77 9.99
CA SER A 73 -1.14 29.46 10.39
C SER A 73 -2.14 28.54 11.05
N GLU A 74 -2.35 28.66 12.35
CA GLU A 74 -3.38 27.90 13.05
C GLU A 74 -4.79 28.08 12.48
N ALA A 75 -5.15 29.30 12.08
CA ALA A 75 -6.45 29.58 11.47
C ALA A 75 -6.60 28.87 10.13
N GLY A 76 -5.50 28.79 9.33
CA GLY A 76 -5.43 28.01 8.09
C GLY A 76 -5.60 26.52 8.34
N LEU A 77 -4.88 25.97 9.32
CA LEU A 77 -4.99 24.57 9.72
C LEU A 77 -6.40 24.20 10.20
N ARG A 78 -7.02 25.06 11.03
CA ARG A 78 -8.41 24.83 11.48
C ARG A 78 -9.40 24.82 10.33
N ARG A 79 -9.26 25.72 9.32
CA ARG A 79 -10.13 25.74 8.13
C ARG A 79 -9.98 24.48 7.30
N ARG A 80 -8.74 24.07 6.96
CA ARG A 80 -8.46 22.84 6.20
C ARG A 80 -9.03 21.60 6.91
N ARG A 81 -8.79 21.48 8.21
CA ARG A 81 -9.32 20.39 9.03
C ARG A 81 -10.85 20.38 9.06
N ALA A 82 -11.50 21.53 9.17
CA ALA A 82 -12.94 21.63 9.18
C ALA A 82 -13.55 21.25 7.82
N ALA A 83 -12.94 21.67 6.71
CA ALA A 83 -13.36 21.29 5.36
C ALA A 83 -13.26 19.78 5.15
N ALA A 84 -12.12 19.19 5.44
CA ALA A 84 -11.92 17.74 5.37
C ALA A 84 -12.89 16.96 6.28
N ALA A 85 -13.12 17.43 7.51
CA ALA A 85 -14.07 16.79 8.41
C ALA A 85 -15.52 16.85 7.89
N ARG A 86 -15.91 17.91 7.20
CA ARG A 86 -17.26 17.98 6.55
C ARG A 86 -17.35 16.96 5.41
N ALA A 87 -16.34 16.90 4.53
CA ALA A 87 -16.31 15.96 3.42
C ALA A 87 -16.36 14.51 3.93
N LEU A 88 -15.54 14.16 4.92
CA LEU A 88 -15.54 12.82 5.52
C LEU A 88 -16.89 12.46 6.14
N ARG A 89 -17.52 13.39 6.88
CA ARG A 89 -18.84 13.17 7.49
C ARG A 89 -19.96 12.98 6.46
N ALA A 90 -19.87 13.63 5.30
CA ALA A 90 -20.79 13.41 4.19
C ALA A 90 -20.76 11.96 3.67
N HIS A 91 -19.63 11.25 3.88
CA HIS A 91 -19.46 9.82 3.59
C HIS A 91 -19.62 8.92 4.84
N GLY A 92 -20.28 9.42 5.88
CA GLY A 92 -20.60 8.65 7.08
C GLY A 92 -19.49 8.57 8.12
N ALA A 93 -18.41 9.35 8.01
CA ALA A 93 -17.30 9.25 8.96
C ALA A 93 -17.66 9.68 10.38
N VAL A 94 -17.13 8.97 11.35
CA VAL A 94 -17.13 9.30 12.77
C VAL A 94 -15.75 9.81 13.18
N GLY A 95 -15.71 11.00 13.82
CA GLY A 95 -14.46 11.57 14.34
C GLY A 95 -13.97 10.84 15.59
N LEU A 96 -12.69 10.47 15.62
CA LEU A 96 -12.05 9.80 16.75
C LEU A 96 -11.14 10.71 17.58
N GLY A 97 -11.09 12.00 17.22
CA GLY A 97 -10.16 12.95 17.83
C GLY A 97 -8.72 12.80 17.35
N THR A 98 -7.76 13.30 18.11
CA THR A 98 -6.33 13.31 17.78
C THR A 98 -5.52 12.14 18.36
N PRO A 99 -5.93 11.45 19.44
CA PRO A 99 -5.08 10.44 20.08
C PRO A 99 -4.64 9.32 19.15
N VAL A 100 -5.54 8.85 18.28
CA VAL A 100 -5.24 7.78 17.30
C VAL A 100 -4.22 8.24 16.26
N GLY A 101 -4.32 9.50 15.80
CA GLY A 101 -3.34 10.10 14.89
C GLY A 101 -1.97 10.23 15.52
N HIS A 102 -1.88 10.71 16.76
CA HIS A 102 -0.62 10.82 17.50
C HIS A 102 0.00 9.43 17.78
N ALA A 103 -0.79 8.44 18.14
CA ALA A 103 -0.29 7.09 18.33
C ALA A 103 0.34 6.53 17.03
N TRP A 104 -0.31 6.75 15.89
CA TRP A 104 0.23 6.39 14.58
C TRP A 104 1.53 7.16 14.26
N GLU A 105 1.55 8.47 14.49
CA GLU A 105 2.72 9.32 14.24
C GLU A 105 3.95 8.85 15.01
N HIS A 106 3.79 8.48 16.28
CA HIS A 106 4.88 7.95 17.10
C HIS A 106 5.30 6.55 16.69
N GLY A 107 4.35 5.69 16.27
CA GLY A 107 4.59 4.29 15.96
C GLY A 107 5.08 4.01 14.54
N ARG A 108 4.89 4.93 13.60
CA ARG A 108 5.06 4.67 12.15
C ARG A 108 6.47 4.25 11.71
N PHE A 109 7.49 4.53 12.51
CA PHE A 109 8.87 4.18 12.20
C PHE A 109 9.33 2.87 12.85
N HIS A 110 8.47 2.18 13.61
CA HIS A 110 8.84 0.93 14.30
C HIS A 110 8.60 -0.33 13.46
N ALA A 111 7.81 -0.24 12.39
CA ALA A 111 7.45 -1.37 11.55
C ALA A 111 8.66 -2.15 10.98
N PRO A 112 9.76 -1.52 10.51
CA PRO A 112 10.93 -2.24 10.02
C PRO A 112 11.56 -3.17 11.07
N TYR A 113 11.64 -2.75 12.32
CA TYR A 113 12.18 -3.57 13.41
C TYR A 113 11.30 -4.78 13.72
N LEU A 114 9.97 -4.58 13.70
CA LEU A 114 9.01 -5.69 13.86
C LEU A 114 9.14 -6.71 12.72
N ARG A 115 9.39 -6.25 11.49
CA ARG A 115 9.61 -7.13 10.34
C ARG A 115 10.77 -8.09 10.57
N ASP A 116 11.92 -7.57 11.01
CA ASP A 116 13.12 -8.38 11.24
C ASP A 116 12.90 -9.44 12.33
N GLU A 117 12.23 -9.07 13.42
CA GLU A 117 11.85 -10.00 14.48
C GLU A 117 10.90 -11.10 13.98
N LEU A 118 9.91 -10.74 13.20
CA LEU A 118 8.96 -11.71 12.64
C LEU A 118 9.65 -12.69 11.69
N LEU A 119 10.54 -12.20 10.81
CA LEU A 119 11.33 -13.04 9.91
C LEU A 119 12.22 -14.03 10.70
N ALA A 120 12.86 -13.58 11.78
CA ALA A 120 13.68 -14.44 12.65
C ALA A 120 12.86 -15.54 13.35
N HIS A 121 11.55 -15.34 13.51
CA HIS A 121 10.63 -16.28 14.14
C HIS A 121 9.81 -17.12 13.16
N GLY A 122 10.24 -17.22 11.89
CA GLY A 122 9.58 -18.06 10.90
C GLY A 122 8.28 -17.48 10.33
N VAL A 123 8.14 -16.16 10.37
CA VAL A 123 7.02 -15.46 9.75
C VAL A 123 7.51 -14.72 8.51
N LEU A 124 6.97 -15.06 7.33
CA LEU A 124 7.12 -14.26 6.12
C LEU A 124 6.41 -12.93 6.32
N VAL A 125 7.12 -11.84 6.13
CA VAL A 125 6.56 -10.47 6.11
C VAL A 125 7.05 -9.76 4.87
N GLU A 126 6.13 -9.25 4.07
CA GLU A 126 6.49 -8.51 2.87
C GLU A 126 5.50 -7.38 2.61
N THR A 127 5.96 -6.38 1.86
CA THR A 127 5.16 -5.24 1.43
C THR A 127 5.30 -5.02 -0.07
N LEU A 128 4.28 -4.46 -0.67
CA LEU A 128 4.31 -3.95 -2.04
C LEU A 128 3.43 -2.71 -2.15
N GLU A 129 3.78 -1.81 -3.04
CA GLU A 129 2.98 -0.62 -3.30
C GLU A 129 2.72 -0.49 -4.80
N THR A 130 1.47 -0.27 -5.14
CA THR A 130 0.97 -0.01 -6.50
C THR A 130 0.14 1.26 -6.51
N ALA A 131 -0.22 1.76 -7.68
CA ALA A 131 -1.13 2.89 -7.82
C ALA A 131 -2.00 2.71 -9.06
N THR A 132 -3.20 3.29 -9.01
CA THR A 132 -4.12 3.32 -10.17
C THR A 132 -5.09 4.50 -10.07
N THR A 133 -5.93 4.67 -11.06
CA THR A 133 -6.99 5.68 -11.07
C THR A 133 -8.09 5.33 -10.06
N TRP A 134 -8.82 6.36 -9.59
CA TRP A 134 -9.91 6.17 -8.61
C TRP A 134 -10.97 5.16 -9.05
N SER A 135 -11.27 5.08 -10.35
CA SER A 135 -12.28 4.18 -10.89
C SER A 135 -11.90 2.70 -10.82
N ARG A 136 -10.60 2.39 -10.68
CA ARG A 136 -10.07 1.03 -10.62
C ARG A 136 -9.55 0.64 -9.24
N LEU A 137 -9.53 1.60 -8.30
CA LEU A 137 -8.82 1.43 -7.03
C LEU A 137 -9.35 0.26 -6.20
N LEU A 138 -10.67 0.12 -6.08
CA LEU A 138 -11.30 -0.97 -5.32
C LEU A 138 -11.10 -2.32 -6.01
N GLU A 139 -11.27 -2.36 -7.33
CA GLU A 139 -11.03 -3.58 -8.12
C GLU A 139 -9.59 -4.07 -7.99
N LEU A 140 -8.62 -3.15 -8.12
CA LEU A 140 -7.20 -3.47 -7.95
C LEU A 140 -6.88 -3.96 -6.53
N HIS A 141 -7.47 -3.30 -5.50
CA HIS A 141 -7.33 -3.73 -4.11
C HIS A 141 -7.75 -5.18 -3.93
N ASP A 142 -8.95 -5.52 -4.38
CA ASP A 142 -9.53 -6.85 -4.20
C ASP A 142 -8.76 -7.91 -5.00
N ALA A 143 -8.35 -7.60 -6.24
CA ALA A 143 -7.60 -8.49 -7.09
C ALA A 143 -6.22 -8.85 -6.52
N VAL A 144 -5.47 -7.85 -6.05
CA VAL A 144 -4.13 -8.08 -5.45
C VAL A 144 -4.24 -8.85 -4.14
N ALA A 145 -5.21 -8.50 -3.28
CA ALA A 145 -5.43 -9.21 -2.03
C ALA A 145 -5.80 -10.69 -2.28
N ALA A 146 -6.68 -10.95 -3.24
CA ALA A 146 -7.08 -12.31 -3.63
C ALA A 146 -5.92 -13.11 -4.23
N ALA A 147 -5.09 -12.49 -5.08
CA ALA A 147 -3.92 -13.15 -5.68
C ALA A 147 -2.88 -13.57 -4.62
N LEU A 148 -2.59 -12.69 -3.66
CA LEU A 148 -1.71 -12.98 -2.53
C LEU A 148 -2.27 -14.12 -1.66
N ASP A 149 -3.55 -14.06 -1.32
CA ASP A 149 -4.22 -15.09 -0.52
C ASP A 149 -4.19 -16.45 -1.23
N ALA A 150 -4.54 -16.50 -2.50
CA ALA A 150 -4.57 -17.73 -3.29
C ALA A 150 -3.16 -18.34 -3.43
N SER A 151 -2.15 -17.53 -3.77
CA SER A 151 -0.76 -17.99 -3.95
C SER A 151 -0.21 -18.61 -2.67
N LEU A 152 -0.39 -17.96 -1.52
CA LEU A 152 0.14 -18.45 -0.25
C LEU A 152 -0.65 -19.63 0.31
N ARG A 153 -1.98 -19.67 0.11
CA ARG A 153 -2.81 -20.84 0.48
C ARG A 153 -2.46 -22.08 -0.35
N ALA A 154 -2.20 -21.92 -1.63
CA ALA A 154 -1.78 -23.04 -2.50
C ALA A 154 -0.47 -23.69 -2.00
N ARG A 155 0.35 -22.95 -1.26
CA ARG A 155 1.57 -23.45 -0.62
C ARG A 155 1.35 -23.91 0.84
N GLY A 156 0.10 -23.99 1.31
CA GLY A 156 -0.24 -24.40 2.68
C GLY A 156 0.08 -23.38 3.77
N THR A 157 0.30 -22.12 3.40
CA THR A 157 0.68 -21.03 4.32
C THR A 157 -0.30 -19.87 4.24
N ALA A 158 -1.54 -20.07 4.77
CA ALA A 158 -2.59 -19.07 4.72
C ALA A 158 -2.12 -17.70 5.26
N PRO A 159 -2.24 -16.61 4.49
CA PRO A 159 -1.77 -15.31 4.91
C PRO A 159 -2.81 -14.50 5.68
N ILE A 160 -2.33 -13.42 6.29
CA ILE A 160 -3.14 -12.23 6.59
C ILE A 160 -2.64 -11.15 5.63
N VAL A 161 -3.53 -10.63 4.79
CA VAL A 161 -3.24 -9.55 3.84
C VAL A 161 -4.03 -8.32 4.27
N TRP A 162 -3.39 -7.16 4.29
CA TRP A 162 -4.05 -5.87 4.55
C TRP A 162 -3.47 -4.78 3.67
N CYS A 163 -4.24 -3.70 3.53
CA CYS A 163 -3.88 -2.61 2.64
C CYS A 163 -4.27 -1.25 3.21
N HIS A 164 -3.52 -0.23 2.85
CA HIS A 164 -3.97 1.14 3.01
C HIS A 164 -3.69 1.99 1.78
N VAL A 165 -4.52 3.01 1.59
CA VAL A 165 -4.21 4.14 0.71
C VAL A 165 -3.10 4.94 1.38
N SER A 166 -1.96 5.13 0.70
CA SER A 166 -0.79 5.85 1.24
C SER A 166 -0.59 7.23 0.60
N HIS A 167 -0.76 7.35 -0.72
CA HIS A 167 -0.64 8.59 -1.46
C HIS A 167 -1.90 8.88 -2.26
N VAL A 168 -2.29 10.15 -2.31
CA VAL A 168 -3.55 10.60 -2.88
C VAL A 168 -3.30 11.66 -3.92
N TYR A 169 -3.84 11.45 -5.12
CA TYR A 169 -3.73 12.34 -6.28
C TYR A 169 -5.11 12.70 -6.83
N ARG A 170 -5.21 13.74 -7.65
CA ARG A 170 -6.49 14.08 -8.29
C ARG A 170 -7.06 12.95 -9.15
N ALA A 171 -6.17 12.21 -9.84
CA ALA A 171 -6.55 11.15 -10.79
C ALA A 171 -6.68 9.76 -10.14
N GLY A 172 -6.06 9.53 -8.99
CA GLY A 172 -5.98 8.21 -8.38
C GLY A 172 -5.30 8.22 -7.02
N ALA A 173 -4.92 7.03 -6.56
CA ALA A 173 -4.20 6.85 -5.29
C ALA A 173 -3.29 5.62 -5.35
N SER A 174 -2.36 5.54 -4.39
CA SER A 174 -1.58 4.34 -4.20
C SER A 174 -2.19 3.43 -3.15
N LEU A 175 -1.94 2.13 -3.32
CA LEU A 175 -2.33 1.04 -2.43
C LEU A 175 -1.05 0.38 -1.90
N TYR A 176 -0.86 0.47 -0.59
CA TYR A 176 0.26 -0.16 0.10
C TYR A 176 -0.22 -1.43 0.79
N PHE A 177 0.15 -2.57 0.24
CA PHE A 177 -0.17 -3.87 0.80
C PHE A 177 0.92 -4.32 1.76
N THR A 178 0.50 -4.99 2.82
CA THR A 178 1.37 -5.79 3.68
C THR A 178 0.74 -7.16 3.82
N PHE A 179 1.56 -8.20 3.77
CA PHE A 179 1.09 -9.54 4.05
C PHE A 179 2.07 -10.29 4.93
N VAL A 180 1.51 -11.15 5.77
CA VAL A 180 2.25 -12.04 6.65
C VAL A 180 1.72 -13.46 6.49
N ALA A 181 2.62 -14.44 6.56
CA ALA A 181 2.29 -15.85 6.53
C ALA A 181 3.32 -16.64 7.33
N ARG A 182 3.02 -17.90 7.68
CA ARG A 182 4.07 -18.79 8.17
C ARG A 182 5.09 -19.05 7.06
N GLN A 183 6.39 -18.97 7.36
CA GLN A 183 7.43 -19.34 6.41
C GLN A 183 7.33 -20.83 6.05
N GLN A 184 7.59 -21.14 4.80
CA GLN A 184 7.73 -22.50 4.31
C GLN A 184 9.21 -22.89 4.46
N ALA A 185 9.53 -23.60 5.56
CA ALA A 185 10.89 -23.94 5.89
C ALA A 185 11.61 -24.67 4.74
N GLY A 186 12.78 -24.17 4.35
CA GLY A 186 13.58 -24.65 3.23
C GLY A 186 13.10 -24.23 1.83
N ALA A 187 12.02 -23.42 1.74
CA ALA A 187 11.50 -22.87 0.49
C ALA A 187 11.00 -21.43 0.66
N GLU A 188 11.67 -20.66 1.53
CA GLU A 188 11.28 -19.29 1.89
C GLU A 188 11.33 -18.35 0.69
N LEU A 189 12.38 -18.46 -0.12
CA LEU A 189 12.55 -17.61 -1.32
C LEU A 189 11.54 -17.97 -2.41
N GLU A 190 11.28 -19.25 -2.64
CA GLU A 190 10.28 -19.71 -3.60
C GLU A 190 8.86 -19.28 -3.17
N GLN A 191 8.57 -19.31 -1.86
CA GLN A 191 7.32 -18.81 -1.30
C GLN A 191 7.17 -17.30 -1.55
N TRP A 192 8.22 -16.54 -1.26
CA TRP A 192 8.25 -15.10 -1.49
C TRP A 192 8.11 -14.74 -2.97
N HIS A 193 8.88 -15.42 -3.85
CA HIS A 193 8.79 -15.21 -5.30
C HIS A 193 7.40 -15.50 -5.86
N ALA A 194 6.77 -16.61 -5.44
CA ALA A 194 5.43 -16.96 -5.89
C ALA A 194 4.39 -15.90 -5.48
N ALA A 195 4.47 -15.38 -4.25
CA ALA A 195 3.58 -14.33 -3.78
C ALA A 195 3.79 -13.01 -4.57
N LYS A 196 5.05 -12.62 -4.80
CA LYS A 196 5.39 -11.40 -5.58
C LYS A 196 4.94 -11.53 -7.04
N ALA A 197 5.16 -12.69 -7.67
CA ALA A 197 4.72 -12.95 -9.03
C ALA A 197 3.19 -12.82 -9.16
N ALA A 198 2.43 -13.49 -8.30
CA ALA A 198 0.98 -13.42 -8.30
C ALA A 198 0.46 -11.98 -8.11
N ALA A 199 1.10 -11.20 -7.23
CA ALA A 199 0.75 -9.79 -7.04
C ALA A 199 1.06 -8.95 -8.28
N CYS A 200 2.25 -9.09 -8.90
CA CYS A 200 2.63 -8.34 -10.11
C CYS A 200 1.69 -8.64 -11.29
N GLU A 201 1.32 -9.91 -11.47
CA GLU A 201 0.37 -10.33 -12.50
C GLU A 201 -1.02 -9.71 -12.28
N ALA A 202 -1.52 -9.75 -11.04
CA ALA A 202 -2.79 -9.11 -10.69
C ALA A 202 -2.76 -7.59 -10.89
N ILE A 203 -1.66 -6.93 -10.51
CA ILE A 203 -1.48 -5.48 -10.70
C ILE A 203 -1.58 -5.12 -12.18
N LEU A 204 -0.86 -5.80 -13.06
CA LEU A 204 -0.90 -5.53 -14.50
C LEU A 204 -2.27 -5.82 -15.11
N ALA A 205 -2.87 -6.95 -14.75
CA ALA A 205 -4.19 -7.36 -15.27
C ALA A 205 -5.30 -6.34 -14.93
N HIS A 206 -5.17 -5.65 -13.79
CA HIS A 206 -6.15 -4.67 -13.31
C HIS A 206 -5.70 -3.20 -13.49
N GLY A 207 -4.66 -2.95 -14.31
CA GLY A 207 -4.24 -1.62 -14.72
C GLY A 207 -3.64 -0.78 -13.60
N GLY A 208 -2.96 -1.42 -12.67
CA GLY A 208 -2.08 -0.79 -11.71
C GLY A 208 -0.67 -0.60 -12.25
N THR A 209 0.12 0.31 -11.66
CA THR A 209 1.58 0.35 -11.87
C THR A 209 2.26 -0.72 -11.02
N LEU A 210 3.28 -1.38 -11.56
CA LEU A 210 4.00 -2.46 -10.87
C LEU A 210 4.55 -2.05 -9.51
N THR A 211 4.94 -0.80 -9.40
CA THR A 211 5.51 -0.27 -8.16
C THR A 211 5.29 1.24 -8.10
N HIS A 212 5.07 1.73 -6.88
CA HIS A 212 4.93 3.16 -6.59
C HIS A 212 5.90 3.51 -5.46
N HIS A 213 6.85 4.42 -5.68
CA HIS A 213 7.94 4.81 -4.77
C HIS A 213 8.95 3.73 -4.36
N HIS A 214 8.66 2.44 -4.59
CA HIS A 214 9.53 1.31 -4.18
C HIS A 214 10.59 0.92 -5.20
N ALA A 215 10.60 1.52 -6.40
CA ALA A 215 11.41 1.19 -7.56
C ALA A 215 11.13 -0.21 -8.16
N VAL A 216 11.46 -0.38 -9.43
CA VAL A 216 11.31 -1.67 -10.13
C VAL A 216 12.35 -2.68 -9.64
N GLY A 217 13.60 -2.25 -9.47
CA GLY A 217 14.67 -3.10 -8.97
C GLY A 217 14.90 -4.35 -9.83
N ARG A 218 15.14 -5.48 -9.17
CA ARG A 218 15.14 -6.82 -9.75
C ARG A 218 13.78 -7.48 -9.65
N ASP A 219 13.07 -7.19 -8.58
CA ASP A 219 11.87 -7.93 -8.17
C ASP A 219 10.68 -7.71 -9.10
N HIS A 220 10.60 -6.53 -9.74
CA HIS A 220 9.53 -6.18 -10.66
C HIS A 220 9.98 -6.14 -12.13
N ALA A 221 11.29 -6.23 -12.40
CA ALA A 221 11.86 -6.16 -13.75
C ALA A 221 11.25 -7.18 -14.74
N PRO A 222 10.93 -8.43 -14.37
CA PRO A 222 10.31 -9.40 -15.29
C PRO A 222 8.94 -8.95 -15.86
N TRP A 223 8.23 -8.08 -15.14
CA TRP A 223 6.90 -7.60 -15.55
C TRP A 223 6.92 -6.21 -16.19
N LEU A 224 8.09 -5.53 -16.25
CA LEU A 224 8.17 -4.14 -16.71
C LEU A 224 7.66 -3.95 -18.16
N ALA A 225 7.96 -4.89 -19.05
CA ALA A 225 7.47 -4.83 -20.44
C ALA A 225 5.92 -4.86 -20.51
N GLY A 226 5.27 -5.52 -19.57
CA GLY A 226 3.80 -5.52 -19.47
C GLY A 226 3.21 -4.15 -19.11
N GLU A 227 3.96 -3.30 -18.42
CA GLU A 227 3.52 -1.95 -18.05
C GLU A 227 3.89 -0.90 -19.10
N VAL A 228 5.14 -0.87 -19.53
CA VAL A 228 5.67 0.21 -20.42
C VAL A 228 5.72 -0.17 -21.88
N GLY A 229 5.44 -1.43 -22.23
CA GLY A 229 5.59 -1.99 -23.57
C GLY A 229 7.04 -2.27 -23.96
N GLU A 230 7.24 -3.10 -24.99
CA GLU A 230 8.59 -3.45 -25.47
C GLU A 230 9.36 -2.21 -25.94
N LEU A 231 8.72 -1.28 -26.66
CA LEU A 231 9.35 -0.04 -27.08
C LEU A 231 9.81 0.81 -25.89
N GLY A 232 9.03 0.85 -24.80
CA GLY A 232 9.43 1.54 -23.57
C GLY A 232 10.69 0.93 -22.96
N VAL A 233 10.79 -0.40 -22.94
CA VAL A 233 11.99 -1.12 -22.46
C VAL A 233 13.19 -0.83 -23.36
N GLU A 234 13.00 -0.83 -24.69
CA GLU A 234 14.07 -0.50 -25.65
C GLU A 234 14.60 0.93 -25.48
N LEU A 235 13.70 1.90 -25.26
CA LEU A 235 14.12 3.29 -24.97
C LEU A 235 14.96 3.38 -23.70
N LEU A 236 14.56 2.67 -22.63
CA LEU A 236 15.32 2.60 -21.39
C LEU A 236 16.70 1.96 -21.59
N ARG A 237 16.77 0.87 -22.37
CA ARG A 237 18.05 0.22 -22.75
C ARG A 237 18.94 1.14 -23.55
N GLY A 238 18.40 1.86 -24.52
CA GLY A 238 19.14 2.83 -25.33
C GLY A 238 19.70 3.97 -24.47
N ALA A 239 18.91 4.54 -23.58
CA ALA A 239 19.35 5.55 -22.63
C ALA A 239 20.49 5.02 -21.73
N LYS A 240 20.32 3.80 -21.18
CA LYS A 240 21.34 3.18 -20.34
C LYS A 240 22.64 2.93 -21.12
N ALA A 241 22.59 2.38 -22.31
CA ALA A 241 23.77 2.10 -23.13
C ALA A 241 24.55 3.38 -23.46
N THR A 242 23.84 4.50 -23.65
CA THR A 242 24.47 5.82 -23.90
C THR A 242 25.16 6.39 -22.67
N LEU A 243 24.52 6.28 -21.49
CA LEU A 243 25.00 6.90 -20.26
C LEU A 243 25.98 6.01 -19.47
N ASP A 244 25.86 4.71 -19.65
CA ASP A 244 26.64 3.69 -18.93
C ASP A 244 27.10 2.58 -19.89
N PRO A 245 27.96 2.92 -20.86
CA PRO A 245 28.42 1.96 -21.87
C PRO A 245 29.23 0.80 -21.28
N ALA A 246 29.82 0.98 -20.10
CA ALA A 246 30.54 -0.08 -19.39
C ALA A 246 29.63 -1.00 -18.56
N GLY A 247 28.32 -0.66 -18.40
CA GLY A 247 27.35 -1.47 -17.66
C GLY A 247 27.61 -1.60 -16.17
N ILE A 248 28.35 -0.66 -15.57
CA ILE A 248 28.77 -0.73 -14.16
C ILE A 248 27.77 -0.07 -13.18
N MET A 249 26.83 0.72 -13.69
CA MET A 249 25.84 1.43 -12.88
C MET A 249 24.61 0.55 -12.63
N ASN A 250 24.38 0.14 -11.40
CA ASN A 250 23.23 -0.68 -10.98
C ASN A 250 22.98 -1.92 -11.89
N PRO A 251 23.96 -2.81 -12.09
CA PRO A 251 23.80 -3.96 -12.98
C PRO A 251 22.66 -4.88 -12.55
N GLY A 252 21.85 -5.33 -13.52
CA GLY A 252 20.69 -6.22 -13.29
C GLY A 252 19.52 -5.56 -12.58
N LYS A 253 19.42 -4.21 -12.60
CA LYS A 253 18.27 -3.47 -12.03
C LYS A 253 17.47 -2.84 -13.17
N LEU A 254 16.15 -2.78 -12.99
CA LEU A 254 15.16 -2.17 -13.89
C LEU A 254 15.07 -2.86 -15.26
N ILE A 255 16.18 -2.89 -16.00
CA ILE A 255 16.35 -3.52 -17.29
C ILE A 255 17.67 -4.30 -17.31
N ASP A 256 17.70 -5.45 -17.96
CA ASP A 256 18.95 -6.12 -18.26
C ASP A 256 19.74 -5.32 -19.31
N PRO A 257 21.06 -5.21 -19.17
CA PRO A 257 21.87 -4.63 -20.20
C PRO A 257 21.64 -5.41 -21.51
N ALA A 258 21.48 -4.70 -22.63
CA ALA A 258 21.47 -5.38 -23.93
C ALA A 258 22.76 -6.20 -24.06
N PRO A 259 22.69 -7.45 -24.58
CA PRO A 259 23.89 -8.22 -24.84
C PRO A 259 24.82 -7.36 -25.74
N LEU A 260 26.07 -7.23 -25.34
CA LEU A 260 27.05 -6.51 -26.16
C LEU A 260 27.09 -7.17 -27.54
N PRO A 261 27.16 -6.39 -28.64
CA PRO A 261 27.31 -6.95 -29.98
C PRO A 261 28.53 -7.88 -30.02
N GLY A 262 28.29 -9.20 -30.23
CA GLY A 262 29.36 -10.19 -30.29
C GLY A 262 29.64 -10.94 -28.99
N ALA A 263 28.85 -10.80 -27.92
CA ALA A 263 28.92 -11.68 -26.77
C ALA A 263 28.32 -13.05 -27.15
N PRO A 264 28.97 -14.18 -26.80
CA PRO A 264 28.41 -15.51 -27.03
C PRO A 264 27.15 -15.69 -26.17
N SER A 265 26.13 -16.25 -26.80
CA SER A 265 24.83 -16.60 -26.19
C SER A 265 24.98 -17.63 -25.09
#